data_7fa26139094b9f7a97a687ebe3d47e53
#
_entry.id   7fa26139094b9f7a97a687ebe3d47e53
#
_cell.length_a   1.000
_cell.length_b   1.000
_cell.length_c   1.000
_cell.angle_alpha   90.00
_cell.angle_beta   90.00
_cell.angle_gamma   90.00
#
_symmetry.space_group_name_H-M   'P 1'
#
loop_
_entity.id
_entity.type
_entity.pdbx_description
1 polymer ?
#
loop_
_entity_poly.entity_id
_entity_poly.type
_entity_poly.pdbx_seq_one_letter_code
_entity_poly.pdbx_strand_id
1 'polypeptide(L)'
;KEVPYWNTFYQEVRYPALDAIDIRNITGVQYSISEGLASLLNESLRDGKSPEKILNESNIYSNKLSDDQKKELCDKLESERKYLGQMDLNIKSPLVWEFYDNTLKTLADYGAKIVRLDAFAYAPKEVGEKNFLNEPATWDVLTKVRELADKYNVRLLPEIHASYEEKIYEKIANKGYMTYDFFLPGLIIDAFEQQSGEVLKKWADELVEKNIQVVNMLGCHDGIPLLDLKGLISEERIQSVIDTVVKRGGYVKDLHGQKNVYYQVNATYYSALGEEDKRMLLARAIQIFMPGKPQVWYLDLFAGKNDHEAVKRAGAGGHKEINRTNLTTKEMEAGLQRDIVLKQLEMLRFRNTFTVFSNESDFSMECSGSKLFMEWKNKEERAVLKADLSDFNFDILAEKNGEIIYQYK
;
A
#
# COMPACT_ATOMS: atom_id res chain seq x y z
N LYS A 1 -26.56 21.15 8.31
CA LYS A 1 -26.95 20.32 9.46
C LYS A 1 -25.67 19.81 10.08
N GLU A 2 -25.39 20.19 11.32
CA GLU A 2 -24.32 19.59 12.10
C GLU A 2 -24.71 18.14 12.39
N VAL A 3 -23.93 17.21 11.87
CA VAL A 3 -24.10 15.78 12.14
C VAL A 3 -23.11 15.41 13.23
N PRO A 4 -23.55 14.73 14.30
CA PRO A 4 -22.63 14.30 15.34
C PRO A 4 -21.48 13.49 14.73
N TYR A 5 -20.26 13.82 15.11
CA TYR A 5 -19.03 13.26 14.56
C TYR A 5 -18.99 11.72 14.62
N TRP A 6 -19.39 11.13 15.76
CA TRP A 6 -19.46 9.69 15.97
C TRP A 6 -20.46 8.95 15.07
N ASN A 7 -21.43 9.65 14.44
CA ASN A 7 -22.32 9.06 13.45
C ASN A 7 -21.67 8.89 12.08
N THR A 8 -20.60 9.63 11.79
CA THR A 8 -19.96 9.64 10.48
C THR A 8 -18.61 8.91 10.50
N PHE A 9 -17.91 8.92 11.64
CA PHE A 9 -16.58 8.34 11.76
C PHE A 9 -16.49 7.38 12.94
N TYR A 10 -15.70 6.32 12.77
CA TYR A 10 -15.16 5.54 13.87
C TYR A 10 -13.91 6.24 14.37
N GLN A 11 -13.72 6.26 15.69
CA GLN A 11 -12.48 6.79 16.28
C GLN A 11 -12.06 5.99 17.50
N GLU A 12 -10.77 5.83 17.66
CA GLU A 12 -10.14 5.37 18.89
C GLU A 12 -9.55 6.57 19.60
N VAL A 13 -9.93 6.75 20.86
CA VAL A 13 -9.42 7.82 21.72
C VAL A 13 -8.49 7.22 22.75
N ARG A 14 -7.27 7.73 22.83
CA ARG A 14 -6.33 7.38 23.90
C ARG A 14 -5.89 8.60 24.65
N TYR A 15 -5.75 8.43 25.95
CA TYR A 15 -5.16 9.41 26.83
C TYR A 15 -3.70 9.06 27.11
N PRO A 16 -2.81 10.05 27.30
CA PRO A 16 -1.43 9.77 27.68
C PRO A 16 -1.39 9.02 29.00
N ALA A 17 -0.41 8.13 29.17
CA ALA A 17 -0.12 7.54 30.47
C ALA A 17 0.39 8.65 31.40
N LEU A 18 -0.15 8.72 32.60
CA LEU A 18 0.20 9.73 33.61
C LEU A 18 0.67 9.05 34.89
N ASP A 19 1.66 9.61 35.53
CA ASP A 19 1.99 9.33 36.92
C ASP A 19 1.78 10.59 37.77
N ALA A 20 2.00 10.50 39.07
CA ALA A 20 1.77 11.63 39.97
C ALA A 20 2.71 12.83 39.69
N ILE A 21 3.87 12.56 39.07
CA ILE A 21 4.84 13.59 38.69
C ILE A 21 4.42 14.21 37.38
N ASP A 22 4.04 13.38 36.37
CA ASP A 22 3.61 13.81 35.08
C ASP A 22 2.36 14.68 35.13
N ILE A 23 1.37 14.31 35.95
CA ILE A 23 0.16 15.11 36.12
C ILE A 23 0.52 16.52 36.66
N ARG A 24 1.44 16.64 37.59
CA ARG A 24 1.88 17.94 38.12
C ARG A 24 2.62 18.78 37.10
N ASN A 25 3.41 18.16 36.24
CA ASN A 25 4.23 18.85 35.25
C ASN A 25 3.49 19.14 33.94
N ILE A 26 2.67 18.19 33.47
CA ILE A 26 1.99 18.29 32.18
C ILE A 26 0.73 19.13 32.24
N THR A 27 -0.03 18.99 33.33
CA THR A 27 -1.30 19.71 33.47
C THR A 27 -1.14 21.18 33.81
N GLY A 28 0.01 21.57 34.36
CA GLY A 28 0.26 22.95 34.82
C GLY A 28 -0.68 23.40 35.95
N VAL A 29 -1.33 22.43 36.61
CA VAL A 29 -2.18 22.73 37.79
C VAL A 29 -1.33 23.05 38.99
N GLN A 30 -1.76 24.03 39.82
CA GLN A 30 -1.01 24.50 40.98
C GLN A 30 -1.29 23.70 42.25
N TYR A 31 -1.88 22.52 42.15
CA TYR A 31 -2.21 21.65 43.28
C TYR A 31 -1.69 20.24 43.10
N SER A 32 -1.45 19.55 44.21
CA SER A 32 -0.94 18.19 44.19
C SER A 32 -2.04 17.17 43.99
N ILE A 33 -1.81 16.23 43.10
CA ILE A 33 -2.66 15.05 42.90
C ILE A 33 -2.00 13.87 43.64
N SER A 34 -2.80 13.09 44.35
CA SER A 34 -2.28 11.91 45.05
C SER A 34 -1.89 10.81 44.07
N GLU A 35 -0.87 10.01 44.40
CA GLU A 35 -0.46 8.85 43.61
C GLU A 35 -1.61 7.87 43.36
N GLY A 36 -2.51 7.70 44.35
CA GLY A 36 -3.70 6.85 44.15
C GLY A 36 -4.65 7.38 43.10
N LEU A 37 -4.87 8.71 43.02
CA LEU A 37 -5.69 9.31 41.97
C LEU A 37 -5.00 9.23 40.63
N ALA A 38 -3.69 9.45 40.56
CA ALA A 38 -2.92 9.34 39.33
C ALA A 38 -2.95 7.89 38.77
N SER A 39 -2.78 6.89 39.63
CA SER A 39 -2.87 5.48 39.23
C SER A 39 -4.26 5.11 38.73
N LEU A 40 -5.31 5.55 39.44
CA LEU A 40 -6.70 5.32 39.03
C LEU A 40 -7.02 5.98 37.66
N LEU A 41 -6.56 7.23 37.46
CA LEU A 41 -6.70 7.92 36.17
C LEU A 41 -6.00 7.15 35.08
N ASN A 42 -4.74 6.75 35.25
CA ASN A 42 -3.97 5.99 34.28
C ASN A 42 -4.65 4.67 33.87
N GLU A 43 -5.13 3.91 34.85
CA GLU A 43 -5.80 2.64 34.59
C GLU A 43 -7.14 2.85 33.88
N SER A 44 -7.98 3.75 34.42
CA SER A 44 -9.32 3.97 33.88
C SER A 44 -9.33 4.67 32.49
N LEU A 45 -8.34 5.57 32.23
CA LEU A 45 -8.19 6.21 30.93
C LEU A 45 -7.72 5.18 29.86
N ARG A 46 -6.87 4.22 30.22
CA ARG A 46 -6.51 3.10 29.33
C ARG A 46 -7.72 2.23 28.98
N ASP A 47 -8.66 2.10 29.91
CA ASP A 47 -9.93 1.37 29.71
C ASP A 47 -10.97 2.19 28.94
N GLY A 48 -10.62 3.39 28.45
CA GLY A 48 -11.48 4.23 27.63
C GLY A 48 -12.53 5.04 28.40
N LYS A 49 -12.42 5.16 29.72
CA LYS A 49 -13.32 6.01 30.50
C LYS A 49 -12.92 7.49 30.35
N SER A 50 -13.91 8.39 30.31
CA SER A 50 -13.63 9.84 30.28
C SER A 50 -13.11 10.35 31.63
N PRO A 51 -12.25 11.39 31.65
CA PRO A 51 -11.76 12.01 32.89
C PRO A 51 -12.89 12.45 33.83
N GLU A 52 -13.94 13.06 33.30
CA GLU A 52 -15.10 13.49 34.06
C GLU A 52 -15.79 12.32 34.80
N LYS A 53 -15.99 11.20 34.07
CA LYS A 53 -16.59 10.00 34.65
C LYS A 53 -15.72 9.45 35.82
N ILE A 54 -14.41 9.35 35.59
CA ILE A 54 -13.47 8.85 36.61
C ILE A 54 -13.49 9.73 37.86
N LEU A 55 -13.41 11.07 37.69
CA LEU A 55 -13.37 12.00 38.79
C LEU A 55 -14.69 12.06 39.57
N ASN A 56 -15.82 11.82 38.93
CA ASN A 56 -17.13 11.75 39.58
C ASN A 56 -17.39 10.40 40.27
N GLU A 57 -16.88 9.30 39.74
CA GLU A 57 -17.04 7.95 40.32
C GLU A 57 -16.02 7.68 41.45
N SER A 58 -14.87 8.37 41.49
CA SER A 58 -13.77 8.08 42.42
C SER A 58 -13.92 8.79 43.78
N ASN A 59 -14.88 8.40 44.61
CA ASN A 59 -15.17 9.04 45.87
C ASN A 59 -13.99 9.10 46.87
N ILE A 60 -13.06 8.16 46.84
CA ILE A 60 -11.94 8.09 47.82
C ILE A 60 -10.83 9.08 47.47
N TYR A 61 -10.50 9.25 46.21
CA TYR A 61 -9.35 10.06 45.79
C TYR A 61 -9.73 11.45 45.27
N SER A 62 -10.93 11.62 44.73
CA SER A 62 -11.40 12.88 44.14
C SER A 62 -12.05 13.82 45.14
N ASN A 63 -12.51 13.34 46.32
CA ASN A 63 -13.11 14.17 47.34
C ASN A 63 -12.14 15.18 48.00
N LYS A 64 -10.84 15.09 47.70
CA LYS A 64 -9.84 16.06 48.13
C LYS A 64 -9.67 17.24 47.17
N LEU A 65 -10.35 17.19 46.02
CA LEU A 65 -10.33 18.25 45.03
C LEU A 65 -11.64 19.02 45.06
N SER A 66 -11.56 20.35 44.98
CA SER A 66 -12.75 21.18 44.78
C SER A 66 -13.35 20.91 43.36
N ASP A 67 -14.59 21.31 43.15
CA ASP A 67 -15.24 21.14 41.84
C ASP A 67 -14.51 21.92 40.74
N ASP A 68 -13.95 23.11 41.06
CA ASP A 68 -13.12 23.87 40.12
C ASP A 68 -11.83 23.13 39.75
N GLN A 69 -11.18 22.50 40.74
CA GLN A 69 -9.97 21.71 40.54
C GLN A 69 -10.25 20.45 39.70
N LYS A 70 -11.38 19.79 39.95
CA LYS A 70 -11.81 18.64 39.09
C LYS A 70 -12.06 19.07 37.67
N LYS A 71 -12.73 20.22 37.47
CA LYS A 71 -12.99 20.76 36.14
C LYS A 71 -11.69 21.13 35.45
N GLU A 72 -10.78 21.84 36.12
CA GLU A 72 -9.47 22.19 35.57
C GLU A 72 -8.69 20.94 35.16
N LEU A 73 -8.69 19.88 35.97
CA LEU A 73 -8.03 18.62 35.67
C LEU A 73 -8.69 17.92 34.44
N CYS A 74 -10.03 17.88 34.40
CA CYS A 74 -10.75 17.37 33.24
C CYS A 74 -10.37 18.11 31.96
N ASP A 75 -10.43 19.43 31.96
CA ASP A 75 -10.13 20.28 30.81
C ASP A 75 -8.68 20.04 30.32
N LYS A 76 -7.74 19.89 31.25
CA LYS A 76 -6.35 19.59 30.95
C LYS A 76 -6.17 18.19 30.35
N LEU A 77 -6.74 17.16 30.97
CA LEU A 77 -6.68 15.80 30.44
C LEU A 77 -7.33 15.69 29.08
N GLU A 78 -8.47 16.36 28.85
CA GLU A 78 -9.11 16.42 27.56
C GLU A 78 -8.27 17.16 26.51
N SER A 79 -7.55 18.22 26.89
CA SER A 79 -6.65 18.95 26.00
C SER A 79 -5.43 18.10 25.56
N GLU A 80 -5.01 17.15 26.40
CA GLU A 80 -3.92 16.21 26.12
C GLU A 80 -4.40 14.94 25.40
N ARG A 81 -5.71 14.80 25.19
CA ARG A 81 -6.30 13.66 24.50
C ARG A 81 -5.76 13.57 23.08
N LYS A 82 -5.20 12.41 22.75
CA LYS A 82 -4.70 12.12 21.42
C LYS A 82 -5.56 11.07 20.74
N TYR A 83 -5.86 11.32 19.49
CA TYR A 83 -6.46 10.32 18.61
C TYR A 83 -5.34 9.47 18.03
N LEU A 84 -5.42 8.16 18.22
CA LEU A 84 -4.48 7.22 17.63
C LEU A 84 -5.11 6.58 16.39
N GLY A 85 -4.33 6.61 15.29
CA GLY A 85 -4.73 6.05 14.03
C GLY A 85 -5.51 7.03 13.15
N GLN A 86 -5.92 6.53 12.01
CA GLN A 86 -6.79 7.24 11.08
C GLN A 86 -8.24 7.13 11.57
N MET A 87 -9.02 8.17 11.29
CA MET A 87 -10.47 8.11 11.47
C MET A 87 -11.08 7.34 10.30
N ASP A 88 -11.74 6.23 10.62
CA ASP A 88 -12.43 5.44 9.60
C ASP A 88 -13.89 5.91 9.46
N LEU A 89 -14.39 5.92 8.22
CA LEU A 89 -15.79 6.23 7.95
C LEU A 89 -16.71 5.19 8.59
N ASN A 90 -17.76 5.64 9.25
CA ASN A 90 -18.78 4.76 9.80
C ASN A 90 -19.70 4.25 8.69
N ILE A 91 -19.40 3.08 8.12
CA ILE A 91 -20.17 2.46 7.04
C ILE A 91 -21.61 2.09 7.43
N LYS A 92 -21.98 2.18 8.71
CA LYS A 92 -23.37 2.02 9.16
C LYS A 92 -24.19 3.30 8.99
N SER A 93 -23.53 4.46 8.74
CA SER A 93 -24.18 5.75 8.56
C SER A 93 -24.70 5.92 7.12
N PRO A 94 -26.00 6.30 6.95
CA PRO A 94 -26.54 6.62 5.63
C PRO A 94 -25.79 7.76 4.93
N LEU A 95 -25.23 8.71 5.70
CA LEU A 95 -24.46 9.85 5.16
C LEU A 95 -23.16 9.40 4.49
N VAL A 96 -22.55 8.33 4.97
CA VAL A 96 -21.34 7.75 4.35
C VAL A 96 -21.68 7.15 2.99
N TRP A 97 -22.85 6.54 2.85
CA TRP A 97 -23.31 6.00 1.56
C TRP A 97 -23.68 7.08 0.56
N GLU A 98 -24.29 8.17 1.01
CA GLU A 98 -24.52 9.36 0.18
C GLU A 98 -23.19 9.98 -0.26
N PHE A 99 -22.20 10.06 0.65
CA PHE A 99 -20.85 10.51 0.33
C PHE A 99 -20.17 9.62 -0.73
N TYR A 100 -20.26 8.29 -0.60
CA TYR A 100 -19.70 7.36 -1.58
C TYR A 100 -20.36 7.50 -2.96
N ASP A 101 -21.70 7.58 -3.01
CA ASP A 101 -22.44 7.75 -4.26
C ASP A 101 -22.02 9.05 -4.98
N ASN A 102 -21.99 10.16 -4.26
CA ASN A 102 -21.57 11.46 -4.79
C ASN A 102 -20.10 11.45 -5.24
N THR A 103 -19.22 10.80 -4.48
CA THR A 103 -17.79 10.69 -4.83
C THR A 103 -17.60 9.86 -6.10
N LEU A 104 -18.23 8.71 -6.21
CA LEU A 104 -18.15 7.85 -7.41
C LEU A 104 -18.71 8.57 -8.64
N LYS A 105 -19.83 9.29 -8.48
CA LYS A 105 -20.38 10.12 -9.54
C LYS A 105 -19.38 11.18 -10.00
N THR A 106 -18.80 11.93 -9.06
CA THR A 106 -17.85 13.00 -9.37
C THR A 106 -16.62 12.46 -10.10
N LEU A 107 -16.07 11.33 -9.64
CA LEU A 107 -14.93 10.68 -10.29
C LEU A 107 -15.28 10.20 -11.71
N ALA A 108 -16.48 9.64 -11.90
CA ALA A 108 -16.96 9.24 -13.22
C ALA A 108 -17.15 10.43 -14.16
N ASP A 109 -17.69 11.54 -13.66
CA ASP A 109 -17.86 12.80 -14.41
C ASP A 109 -16.49 13.37 -14.85
N TYR A 110 -15.42 13.15 -14.07
CA TYR A 110 -14.04 13.46 -14.44
C TYR A 110 -13.41 12.44 -15.40
N GLY A 111 -14.12 11.39 -15.76
CA GLY A 111 -13.69 10.38 -16.72
C GLY A 111 -13.00 9.17 -16.12
N ALA A 112 -13.01 9.01 -14.80
CA ALA A 112 -12.45 7.81 -14.15
C ALA A 112 -13.18 6.54 -14.63
N LYS A 113 -12.42 5.51 -14.99
CA LYS A 113 -12.93 4.19 -15.39
C LYS A 113 -12.65 3.11 -14.35
N ILE A 114 -11.65 3.35 -13.51
CA ILE A 114 -11.26 2.48 -12.40
C ILE A 114 -11.08 3.37 -11.18
N VAL A 115 -11.69 3.01 -10.06
CA VAL A 115 -11.53 3.68 -8.76
C VAL A 115 -10.89 2.72 -7.77
N ARG A 116 -9.75 3.12 -7.23
CA ARG A 116 -9.06 2.41 -6.14
C ARG A 116 -9.77 2.69 -4.82
N LEU A 117 -10.05 1.63 -4.09
CA LEU A 117 -10.60 1.70 -2.74
C LEU A 117 -9.46 1.49 -1.75
N ASP A 118 -8.96 2.59 -1.20
CA ASP A 118 -7.82 2.65 -0.28
C ASP A 118 -8.11 1.90 1.02
N ALA A 119 -7.16 1.10 1.51
CA ALA A 119 -7.22 0.39 2.79
C ALA A 119 -8.56 -0.32 3.05
N PHE A 120 -9.18 -0.88 2.02
CA PHE A 120 -10.59 -1.30 2.04
C PHE A 120 -10.90 -2.37 3.08
N ALA A 121 -9.95 -3.26 3.38
CA ALA A 121 -10.13 -4.31 4.38
C ALA A 121 -10.41 -3.78 5.81
N TYR A 122 -10.13 -2.50 6.06
CA TYR A 122 -10.38 -1.84 7.34
C TYR A 122 -11.76 -1.16 7.43
N ALA A 123 -12.55 -1.14 6.35
CA ALA A 123 -13.81 -0.41 6.30
C ALA A 123 -14.86 -0.92 7.31
N PRO A 124 -15.12 -2.23 7.43
CA PRO A 124 -16.03 -2.74 8.46
C PRO A 124 -15.38 -2.72 9.84
N LYS A 125 -16.09 -2.16 10.82
CA LYS A 125 -15.72 -2.16 12.24
C LYS A 125 -16.84 -2.74 13.07
N GLU A 126 -16.52 -3.78 13.85
CA GLU A 126 -17.44 -4.38 14.80
C GLU A 126 -16.77 -4.50 16.18
N VAL A 127 -17.54 -4.21 17.22
CA VAL A 127 -17.03 -4.30 18.60
C VAL A 127 -16.69 -5.74 18.92
N GLY A 128 -15.46 -5.98 19.38
CA GLY A 128 -14.98 -7.33 19.74
C GLY A 128 -14.37 -8.11 18.57
N GLU A 129 -14.45 -7.58 17.34
CA GLU A 129 -13.85 -8.22 16.17
C GLU A 129 -12.46 -7.64 15.85
N LYS A 130 -11.69 -8.37 15.02
CA LYS A 130 -10.43 -7.87 14.49
C LYS A 130 -10.65 -6.62 13.62
N ASN A 131 -9.63 -5.81 13.46
CA ASN A 131 -9.70 -4.55 12.72
C ASN A 131 -9.41 -4.68 11.22
N PHE A 132 -9.23 -5.88 10.69
CA PHE A 132 -8.82 -6.12 9.31
C PHE A 132 -9.53 -7.34 8.74
N LEU A 133 -10.07 -7.19 7.53
CA LEU A 133 -10.71 -8.25 6.74
C LEU A 133 -11.76 -9.05 7.56
N ASN A 134 -12.75 -8.35 8.10
CA ASN A 134 -13.88 -8.99 8.76
C ASN A 134 -14.81 -9.64 7.73
N GLU A 135 -14.92 -10.96 7.74
CA GLU A 135 -15.80 -11.71 6.87
C GLU A 135 -17.09 -12.11 7.63
N PRO A 136 -18.28 -11.99 7.04
CA PRO A 136 -18.55 -11.57 5.64
C PRO A 136 -18.60 -10.06 5.42
N ALA A 137 -18.58 -9.23 6.44
CA ALA A 137 -18.86 -7.79 6.40
C ALA A 137 -18.02 -7.02 5.35
N THR A 138 -16.74 -7.37 5.17
CA THR A 138 -15.88 -6.73 4.13
C THR A 138 -16.45 -6.94 2.73
N TRP A 139 -16.93 -8.14 2.44
CA TRP A 139 -17.49 -8.47 1.12
C TRP A 139 -18.87 -7.86 0.91
N ASP A 140 -19.68 -7.75 1.95
CA ASP A 140 -21.00 -7.11 1.89
C ASP A 140 -20.86 -5.61 1.60
N VAL A 141 -19.92 -4.94 2.28
CA VAL A 141 -19.57 -3.54 2.00
C VAL A 141 -19.05 -3.37 0.58
N LEU A 142 -18.15 -4.25 0.11
CA LEU A 142 -17.62 -4.19 -1.25
C LEU A 142 -18.72 -4.37 -2.30
N THR A 143 -19.65 -5.27 -2.09
CA THR A 143 -20.81 -5.49 -2.96
C THR A 143 -21.66 -4.23 -3.05
N LYS A 144 -21.95 -3.60 -1.91
CA LYS A 144 -22.74 -2.36 -1.86
C LYS A 144 -22.04 -1.18 -2.55
N VAL A 145 -20.70 -1.05 -2.40
CA VAL A 145 -19.94 -0.03 -3.16
C VAL A 145 -19.97 -0.32 -4.65
N ARG A 146 -19.94 -1.60 -5.06
CA ARG A 146 -20.06 -2.00 -6.47
C ARG A 146 -21.40 -1.59 -7.07
N GLU A 147 -22.50 -1.81 -6.36
CA GLU A 147 -23.84 -1.40 -6.80
C GLU A 147 -23.91 0.12 -7.08
N LEU A 148 -23.19 0.94 -6.28
CA LEU A 148 -23.06 2.37 -6.53
C LEU A 148 -22.18 2.65 -7.76
N ALA A 149 -21.04 1.99 -7.88
CA ALA A 149 -20.09 2.18 -8.98
C ALA A 149 -20.67 1.77 -10.34
N ASP A 150 -21.48 0.73 -10.38
CA ASP A 150 -22.14 0.23 -11.59
C ASP A 150 -23.10 1.26 -12.20
N LYS A 151 -23.73 2.13 -11.38
CA LYS A 151 -24.56 3.26 -11.86
C LYS A 151 -23.80 4.21 -12.77
N TYR A 152 -22.49 4.32 -12.55
CA TYR A 152 -21.59 5.26 -13.24
C TYR A 152 -20.62 4.59 -14.20
N ASN A 153 -20.77 3.29 -14.43
CA ASN A 153 -19.87 2.49 -15.28
C ASN A 153 -18.40 2.60 -14.85
N VAL A 154 -18.15 2.51 -13.55
CA VAL A 154 -16.83 2.56 -12.92
C VAL A 154 -16.50 1.18 -12.37
N ARG A 155 -15.30 0.69 -12.65
CA ARG A 155 -14.76 -0.54 -12.04
C ARG A 155 -14.07 -0.23 -10.72
N LEU A 156 -14.14 -1.17 -9.78
CA LEU A 156 -13.48 -1.04 -8.48
C LEU A 156 -12.18 -1.83 -8.44
N LEU A 157 -11.20 -1.26 -7.74
CA LEU A 157 -9.92 -1.88 -7.44
C LEU A 157 -9.70 -1.80 -5.91
N PRO A 158 -10.17 -2.79 -5.14
CA PRO A 158 -9.96 -2.81 -3.70
C PRO A 158 -8.48 -3.06 -3.37
N GLU A 159 -7.93 -2.25 -2.48
CA GLU A 159 -6.60 -2.44 -1.94
C GLU A 159 -6.67 -3.26 -0.66
N ILE A 160 -6.21 -4.50 -0.74
CA ILE A 160 -6.15 -5.45 0.36
C ILE A 160 -4.82 -6.17 0.30
N HIS A 161 -3.93 -5.90 1.25
CA HIS A 161 -2.69 -6.63 1.43
C HIS A 161 -2.93 -7.93 2.18
N ALA A 162 -2.46 -9.03 1.62
CA ALA A 162 -2.51 -10.34 2.24
C ALA A 162 -1.43 -11.23 1.65
N SER A 163 -0.96 -12.21 2.42
CA SER A 163 0.02 -13.16 1.93
C SER A 163 -0.54 -14.04 0.80
N TYR A 164 0.35 -14.53 -0.05
CA TYR A 164 -0.03 -15.46 -1.11
C TYR A 164 -0.74 -16.70 -0.55
N GLU A 165 -0.32 -17.22 0.61
CA GLU A 165 -0.92 -18.40 1.25
C GLU A 165 -2.38 -18.18 1.70
N GLU A 166 -2.78 -16.93 2.01
CA GLU A 166 -4.14 -16.58 2.41
C GLU A 166 -5.13 -16.54 1.23
N LYS A 167 -4.62 -16.49 -0.02
CA LYS A 167 -5.42 -16.51 -1.25
C LYS A 167 -6.50 -15.43 -1.33
N ILE A 168 -6.29 -14.27 -0.70
CA ILE A 168 -7.26 -13.16 -0.72
C ILE A 168 -7.36 -12.56 -2.12
N TYR A 169 -6.25 -12.43 -2.87
CA TYR A 169 -6.27 -12.01 -4.27
C TYR A 169 -7.20 -12.88 -5.12
N GLU A 170 -7.23 -14.19 -4.88
CA GLU A 170 -8.10 -15.14 -5.57
C GLU A 170 -9.58 -14.97 -5.17
N LYS A 171 -9.84 -14.74 -3.87
CA LYS A 171 -11.21 -14.41 -3.39
C LYS A 171 -11.73 -13.12 -4.03
N ILE A 172 -10.89 -12.08 -4.16
CA ILE A 172 -11.23 -10.81 -4.83
C ILE A 172 -11.55 -11.06 -6.31
N ALA A 173 -10.68 -11.79 -7.02
CA ALA A 173 -10.85 -12.11 -8.43
C ALA A 173 -12.11 -12.93 -8.70
N ASN A 174 -12.38 -13.96 -7.88
CA ASN A 174 -13.58 -14.81 -7.99
C ASN A 174 -14.90 -14.05 -7.77
N LYS A 175 -14.83 -12.88 -7.12
CA LYS A 175 -15.97 -11.95 -6.99
C LYS A 175 -16.08 -10.98 -8.18
N GLY A 176 -15.22 -11.11 -9.18
CA GLY A 176 -15.22 -10.32 -10.40
C GLY A 176 -14.56 -8.94 -10.26
N TYR A 177 -13.71 -8.74 -9.27
CA TYR A 177 -12.92 -7.52 -9.12
C TYR A 177 -11.51 -7.69 -9.68
N MET A 178 -10.92 -6.58 -10.10
CA MET A 178 -9.48 -6.50 -10.30
C MET A 178 -8.79 -6.51 -8.94
N THR A 179 -7.57 -7.05 -8.88
CA THR A 179 -6.75 -7.04 -7.67
C THR A 179 -5.39 -6.41 -7.93
N TYR A 180 -4.70 -5.96 -6.89
CA TYR A 180 -3.30 -5.57 -7.01
C TYR A 180 -2.39 -6.79 -7.10
N ASP A 181 -1.37 -6.69 -7.93
CA ASP A 181 -0.23 -7.61 -7.94
C ASP A 181 0.87 -7.07 -7.01
N PHE A 182 0.71 -7.30 -5.71
CA PHE A 182 1.70 -6.95 -4.69
C PHE A 182 2.89 -7.92 -4.65
N PHE A 183 2.84 -9.00 -5.42
CA PHE A 183 3.92 -10.00 -5.48
C PHE A 183 5.01 -9.60 -6.46
N LEU A 184 4.66 -9.03 -7.61
CA LEU A 184 5.58 -8.74 -8.70
C LEU A 184 6.82 -7.93 -8.29
N PRO A 185 6.72 -6.86 -7.47
CA PRO A 185 7.89 -6.08 -7.08
C PRO A 185 8.99 -6.92 -6.42
N GLY A 186 8.60 -7.70 -5.43
CA GLY A 186 9.53 -8.57 -4.71
C GLY A 186 10.01 -9.75 -5.54
N LEU A 187 9.14 -10.33 -6.38
CA LEU A 187 9.50 -11.44 -7.28
C LEU A 187 10.54 -11.05 -8.32
N ILE A 188 10.50 -9.82 -8.85
CA ILE A 188 11.54 -9.35 -9.80
C ILE A 188 12.88 -9.20 -9.09
N ILE A 189 12.91 -8.61 -7.88
CA ILE A 189 14.16 -8.51 -7.11
C ILE A 189 14.71 -9.90 -6.81
N ASP A 190 13.86 -10.81 -6.34
CA ASP A 190 14.22 -12.20 -6.08
C ASP A 190 14.76 -12.89 -7.34
N ALA A 191 14.08 -12.75 -8.49
CA ALA A 191 14.51 -13.33 -9.76
C ALA A 191 15.89 -12.82 -10.21
N PHE A 192 16.20 -11.55 -9.97
CA PHE A 192 17.48 -10.94 -10.29
C PHE A 192 18.59 -11.47 -9.38
N GLU A 193 18.33 -11.58 -8.07
CA GLU A 193 19.33 -12.09 -7.11
C GLU A 193 19.55 -13.62 -7.25
N GLN A 194 18.51 -14.37 -7.60
CA GLN A 194 18.60 -15.80 -7.84
C GLN A 194 19.05 -16.16 -9.28
N GLN A 195 19.07 -15.18 -10.19
CA GLN A 195 19.28 -15.38 -11.63
C GLN A 195 18.34 -16.46 -12.21
N SER A 196 17.07 -16.47 -11.76
CA SER A 196 16.07 -17.46 -12.14
C SER A 196 14.68 -16.83 -12.26
N GLY A 197 14.00 -17.09 -13.36
CA GLY A 197 12.63 -16.63 -13.61
C GLY A 197 11.52 -17.62 -13.22
N GLU A 198 11.87 -18.76 -12.57
CA GLU A 198 10.90 -19.84 -12.33
C GLU A 198 9.70 -19.41 -11.49
N VAL A 199 9.91 -18.60 -10.45
CA VAL A 199 8.79 -18.14 -9.60
C VAL A 199 7.97 -17.06 -10.31
N LEU A 200 8.60 -16.18 -11.09
CA LEU A 200 7.88 -15.25 -11.96
C LEU A 200 6.98 -16.01 -12.95
N LYS A 201 7.51 -17.07 -13.57
CA LYS A 201 6.72 -17.92 -14.47
C LYS A 201 5.55 -18.58 -13.75
N LYS A 202 5.79 -19.19 -12.59
CA LYS A 202 4.72 -19.80 -11.77
C LYS A 202 3.60 -18.81 -11.48
N TRP A 203 3.93 -17.57 -11.14
CA TRP A 203 2.95 -16.53 -10.88
C TRP A 203 2.22 -16.09 -12.16
N ALA A 204 2.94 -15.90 -13.24
CA ALA A 204 2.35 -15.55 -14.54
C ALA A 204 1.37 -16.62 -15.05
N ASP A 205 1.77 -17.90 -14.96
CA ASP A 205 0.91 -19.04 -15.32
C ASP A 205 -0.37 -19.04 -14.46
N GLU A 206 -0.26 -18.84 -13.15
CA GLU A 206 -1.43 -18.79 -12.26
C GLU A 206 -2.40 -17.65 -12.61
N LEU A 207 -1.89 -16.47 -12.97
CA LEU A 207 -2.71 -15.35 -13.41
C LEU A 207 -3.53 -15.71 -14.68
N VAL A 208 -2.90 -16.39 -15.63
CA VAL A 208 -3.54 -16.81 -16.88
C VAL A 208 -4.52 -17.94 -16.64
N GLU A 209 -4.09 -19.01 -15.97
CA GLU A 209 -4.92 -20.20 -15.71
C GLU A 209 -6.20 -19.88 -14.95
N LYS A 210 -6.10 -18.98 -13.97
CA LYS A 210 -7.25 -18.56 -13.13
C LYS A 210 -7.96 -17.32 -13.68
N ASN A 211 -7.51 -16.77 -14.81
CA ASN A 211 -8.05 -15.52 -15.39
C ASN A 211 -8.13 -14.36 -14.38
N ILE A 212 -7.07 -14.17 -13.61
CA ILE A 212 -7.00 -13.12 -12.59
C ILE A 212 -6.60 -11.80 -13.24
N GLN A 213 -7.46 -10.80 -13.15
CA GLN A 213 -7.19 -9.45 -13.66
C GLN A 213 -6.44 -8.65 -12.59
N VAL A 214 -5.18 -8.29 -12.87
CA VAL A 214 -4.35 -7.54 -11.93
C VAL A 214 -3.95 -6.16 -12.43
N VAL A 215 -3.69 -5.27 -11.46
CA VAL A 215 -2.89 -4.06 -11.65
C VAL A 215 -1.52 -4.35 -11.07
N ASN A 216 -0.52 -4.50 -11.91
CA ASN A 216 0.85 -4.79 -11.50
C ASN A 216 1.68 -3.51 -11.33
N MET A 217 2.66 -3.53 -10.44
CA MET A 217 3.54 -2.39 -10.16
C MET A 217 4.98 -2.85 -9.93
N LEU A 218 5.93 -1.93 -9.94
CA LEU A 218 7.30 -2.11 -9.45
C LEU A 218 7.44 -1.53 -8.05
N GLY A 219 7.33 -0.23 -7.91
CA GLY A 219 7.26 0.45 -6.63
C GLY A 219 5.98 1.27 -6.49
N CYS A 220 5.74 1.76 -5.29
CA CYS A 220 4.65 2.67 -4.99
C CYS A 220 5.03 3.61 -3.83
N HIS A 221 4.09 4.49 -3.45
CA HIS A 221 4.28 5.42 -2.34
C HIS A 221 4.46 4.74 -0.97
N ASP A 222 4.04 3.49 -0.82
CA ASP A 222 4.16 2.74 0.43
C ASP A 222 5.46 1.94 0.55
N GLY A 223 6.12 1.66 -0.58
CA GLY A 223 7.35 0.85 -0.63
C GLY A 223 7.15 -0.47 -1.37
N ILE A 224 7.97 -1.46 -1.03
CA ILE A 224 7.99 -2.79 -1.65
C ILE A 224 7.33 -3.79 -0.71
N PRO A 225 6.16 -4.37 -1.04
CA PRO A 225 5.50 -5.38 -0.24
C PRO A 225 6.34 -6.66 -0.21
N LEU A 226 6.53 -7.25 0.97
CA LEU A 226 7.32 -8.48 1.12
C LEU A 226 6.57 -9.57 1.88
N LEU A 227 5.73 -9.19 2.86
CA LEU A 227 4.88 -10.15 3.57
C LEU A 227 3.91 -10.86 2.60
N ASP A 228 3.50 -10.15 1.57
CA ASP A 228 2.62 -10.68 0.51
C ASP A 228 3.24 -11.91 -0.18
N LEU A 229 4.59 -12.02 -0.24
CA LEU A 229 5.30 -13.15 -0.86
C LEU A 229 5.24 -14.45 -0.05
N LYS A 230 4.79 -14.41 1.20
CA LYS A 230 4.75 -15.59 2.05
C LYS A 230 3.85 -16.68 1.44
N GLY A 231 4.41 -17.90 1.33
CA GLY A 231 3.79 -19.03 0.66
C GLY A 231 4.06 -19.11 -0.85
N LEU A 232 4.57 -18.06 -1.49
CA LEU A 232 4.98 -18.08 -2.89
C LEU A 232 6.48 -18.39 -3.05
N ILE A 233 7.31 -17.78 -2.19
CA ILE A 233 8.72 -18.11 -2.02
C ILE A 233 9.01 -18.47 -0.54
N SER A 234 10.15 -19.07 -0.27
CA SER A 234 10.53 -19.44 1.09
C SER A 234 10.86 -18.21 1.95
N GLU A 235 10.76 -18.35 3.27
CA GLU A 235 11.08 -17.27 4.22
C GLU A 235 12.55 -16.82 4.08
N GLU A 236 13.49 -17.74 3.79
CA GLU A 236 14.89 -17.41 3.56
C GLU A 236 15.06 -16.52 2.32
N ARG A 237 14.29 -16.77 1.25
CA ARG A 237 14.33 -15.94 0.05
C ARG A 237 13.70 -14.58 0.30
N ILE A 238 12.60 -14.50 1.05
CA ILE A 238 12.02 -13.22 1.48
C ILE A 238 13.05 -12.42 2.27
N GLN A 239 13.73 -13.07 3.24
CA GLN A 239 14.77 -12.42 4.03
C GLN A 239 15.94 -11.95 3.16
N SER A 240 16.35 -12.73 2.18
CA SER A 240 17.41 -12.34 1.22
C SER A 240 17.03 -11.10 0.41
N VAL A 241 15.78 -10.97 -0.02
CA VAL A 241 15.26 -9.76 -0.69
C VAL A 241 15.32 -8.56 0.26
N ILE A 242 14.87 -8.73 1.52
CA ILE A 242 14.95 -7.68 2.56
C ILE A 242 16.39 -7.21 2.74
N ASP A 243 17.32 -8.14 2.99
CA ASP A 243 18.73 -7.84 3.25
C ASP A 243 19.37 -7.11 2.07
N THR A 244 19.02 -7.53 0.85
CA THR A 244 19.48 -6.88 -0.38
C THR A 244 19.02 -5.43 -0.47
N VAL A 245 17.74 -5.16 -0.25
CA VAL A 245 17.19 -3.80 -0.34
C VAL A 245 17.70 -2.92 0.80
N VAL A 246 17.83 -3.47 2.02
CA VAL A 246 18.41 -2.75 3.17
C VAL A 246 19.86 -2.42 2.94
N LYS A 247 20.67 -3.36 2.41
CA LYS A 247 22.06 -3.10 2.03
C LYS A 247 22.20 -1.99 0.99
N ARG A 248 21.17 -1.81 0.13
CA ARG A 248 21.07 -0.74 -0.87
C ARG A 248 20.42 0.53 -0.31
N GLY A 249 20.30 0.67 1.01
CA GLY A 249 19.86 1.88 1.71
C GLY A 249 18.36 1.98 1.96
N GLY A 250 17.60 0.91 1.80
CA GLY A 250 16.19 0.84 2.19
C GLY A 250 15.98 0.74 3.70
N TYR A 251 14.79 1.09 4.15
CA TYR A 251 14.37 0.95 5.55
C TYR A 251 13.29 -0.12 5.71
N VAL A 252 13.45 -0.95 6.73
CA VAL A 252 12.46 -1.96 7.11
C VAL A 252 11.44 -1.35 8.04
N LYS A 253 10.17 -1.67 7.84
CA LYS A 253 9.09 -1.36 8.76
C LYS A 253 8.61 -2.64 9.44
N ASP A 254 8.76 -2.68 10.77
CA ASP A 254 8.22 -3.76 11.59
C ASP A 254 6.69 -3.72 11.62
N LEU A 255 6.05 -4.88 11.59
CA LEU A 255 4.61 -4.99 11.72
C LEU A 255 4.21 -4.70 13.18
N HIS A 256 3.61 -3.53 13.44
CA HIS A 256 3.02 -3.13 14.73
C HIS A 256 3.91 -3.39 15.96
N GLY A 257 5.23 -3.17 15.83
CA GLY A 257 6.17 -3.36 16.94
C GLY A 257 6.51 -4.82 17.27
N GLN A 258 6.05 -5.78 16.48
CA GLN A 258 6.50 -7.16 16.56
C GLN A 258 7.91 -7.25 15.96
N LYS A 259 8.89 -7.58 16.78
CA LYS A 259 10.26 -7.79 16.31
C LYS A 259 10.31 -8.93 15.30
N ASN A 260 11.00 -8.70 14.20
CA ASN A 260 11.25 -9.68 13.12
C ASN A 260 10.02 -10.08 12.27
N VAL A 261 8.95 -9.32 12.27
CA VAL A 261 7.85 -9.47 11.28
C VAL A 261 7.85 -8.25 10.39
N TYR A 262 8.46 -8.36 9.22
CA TYR A 262 8.60 -7.26 8.27
C TYR A 262 7.41 -7.25 7.31
N TYR A 263 6.67 -6.13 7.30
CA TYR A 263 5.54 -5.94 6.40
C TYR A 263 5.98 -5.51 5.01
N GLN A 264 6.89 -4.54 4.94
CA GLN A 264 7.39 -3.96 3.69
C GLN A 264 8.78 -3.34 3.89
N VAL A 265 9.50 -3.15 2.79
CA VAL A 265 10.72 -2.34 2.76
C VAL A 265 10.43 -1.02 2.05
N ASN A 266 10.80 0.10 2.68
CA ASN A 266 10.68 1.42 2.11
C ASN A 266 11.97 1.77 1.37
N ALA A 267 11.88 1.91 0.09
CA ALA A 267 12.93 2.33 -0.84
C ALA A 267 12.27 2.77 -2.15
N THR A 268 12.96 3.60 -2.94
CA THR A 268 12.61 3.72 -4.37
C THR A 268 12.98 2.41 -5.06
N TYR A 269 12.22 2.03 -6.08
CA TYR A 269 12.50 0.77 -6.77
C TYR A 269 13.85 0.79 -7.49
N TYR A 270 14.24 1.96 -8.04
CA TYR A 270 15.55 2.17 -8.65
C TYR A 270 16.70 1.92 -7.67
N SER A 271 16.63 2.48 -6.43
CA SER A 271 17.63 2.19 -5.40
C SER A 271 17.59 0.73 -4.92
N ALA A 272 16.39 0.13 -4.81
CA ALA A 272 16.26 -1.29 -4.48
C ALA A 272 16.93 -2.21 -5.51
N LEU A 273 17.00 -1.79 -6.78
CA LEU A 273 17.73 -2.46 -7.85
C LEU A 273 19.23 -2.11 -7.93
N GLY A 274 19.77 -1.34 -6.96
CA GLY A 274 21.19 -0.98 -6.90
C GLY A 274 21.55 0.24 -7.74
N GLU A 275 20.57 1.05 -8.16
CA GLU A 275 20.75 2.25 -9.01
C GLU A 275 21.38 1.94 -10.37
N GLU A 276 21.10 0.76 -10.90
CA GLU A 276 21.59 0.30 -12.19
C GLU A 276 20.51 0.41 -13.26
N ASP A 277 20.78 1.22 -14.29
CA ASP A 277 19.85 1.48 -15.39
C ASP A 277 19.39 0.19 -16.09
N LYS A 278 20.32 -0.75 -16.33
CA LYS A 278 20.00 -2.04 -16.97
C LYS A 278 18.99 -2.85 -16.17
N ARG A 279 19.18 -2.93 -14.84
CA ARG A 279 18.24 -3.63 -13.95
C ARG A 279 16.87 -2.99 -13.95
N MET A 280 16.81 -1.65 -13.89
CA MET A 280 15.54 -0.92 -13.92
C MET A 280 14.82 -1.07 -15.26
N LEU A 281 15.52 -1.02 -16.37
CA LEU A 281 14.95 -1.20 -17.71
C LEU A 281 14.44 -2.62 -17.89
N LEU A 282 15.19 -3.64 -17.48
CA LEU A 282 14.70 -5.03 -17.52
C LEU A 282 13.49 -5.24 -16.59
N ALA A 283 13.51 -4.70 -15.38
CA ALA A 283 12.36 -4.77 -14.48
C ALA A 283 11.10 -4.15 -15.11
N ARG A 284 11.26 -3.01 -15.78
CA ARG A 284 10.17 -2.37 -16.53
C ARG A 284 9.71 -3.23 -17.71
N ALA A 285 10.63 -3.81 -18.46
CA ALA A 285 10.31 -4.72 -19.56
C ALA A 285 9.51 -5.93 -19.06
N ILE A 286 9.93 -6.56 -17.99
CA ILE A 286 9.19 -7.66 -17.34
C ILE A 286 7.81 -7.18 -16.92
N GLN A 287 7.69 -6.05 -16.23
CA GLN A 287 6.40 -5.51 -15.77
C GLN A 287 5.41 -5.33 -16.92
N ILE A 288 5.84 -4.73 -18.03
CA ILE A 288 4.93 -4.48 -19.18
C ILE A 288 4.56 -5.74 -19.94
N PHE A 289 5.36 -6.82 -19.82
CA PHE A 289 5.06 -8.11 -20.43
C PHE A 289 4.25 -9.03 -19.51
N MET A 290 4.28 -8.85 -18.18
CA MET A 290 3.43 -9.62 -17.28
C MET A 290 1.94 -9.41 -17.58
N PRO A 291 1.10 -10.45 -17.40
CA PRO A 291 -0.35 -10.29 -17.46
C PRO A 291 -0.81 -9.21 -16.50
N GLY A 292 -1.76 -8.36 -16.93
CA GLY A 292 -2.30 -7.28 -16.11
C GLY A 292 -2.14 -5.88 -16.71
N LYS A 293 -2.48 -4.87 -15.92
CA LYS A 293 -2.37 -3.45 -16.27
C LYS A 293 -1.21 -2.82 -15.50
N PRO A 294 -0.15 -2.34 -16.18
CA PRO A 294 0.97 -1.70 -15.50
C PRO A 294 0.56 -0.38 -14.83
N GLN A 295 0.79 -0.27 -13.52
CA GLN A 295 0.79 0.97 -12.77
C GLN A 295 2.24 1.45 -12.60
N VAL A 296 2.51 2.69 -12.88
CA VAL A 296 3.86 3.27 -12.82
C VAL A 296 3.91 4.34 -11.75
N TRP A 297 4.73 4.14 -10.74
CA TRP A 297 5.06 5.16 -9.75
C TRP A 297 6.01 6.19 -10.38
N TYR A 298 5.74 7.48 -10.18
CA TYR A 298 6.51 8.53 -10.85
C TYR A 298 8.01 8.49 -10.52
N LEU A 299 8.38 8.18 -9.26
CA LEU A 299 9.80 8.05 -8.90
C LEU A 299 10.49 6.90 -9.63
N ASP A 300 9.78 5.80 -9.90
CA ASP A 300 10.34 4.70 -10.68
C ASP A 300 10.55 5.10 -12.14
N LEU A 301 9.59 5.86 -12.72
CA LEU A 301 9.73 6.39 -14.08
C LEU A 301 10.94 7.31 -14.21
N PHE A 302 11.12 8.20 -13.24
CA PHE A 302 12.25 9.13 -13.23
C PHE A 302 13.55 8.53 -12.68
N ALA A 303 13.59 7.23 -12.38
CA ALA A 303 14.72 6.56 -11.73
C ALA A 303 15.22 7.37 -10.53
N GLY A 304 14.29 7.72 -9.65
CA GLY A 304 14.53 8.48 -8.44
C GLY A 304 15.24 7.63 -7.40
N LYS A 305 16.18 8.24 -6.69
CA LYS A 305 16.95 7.58 -5.62
C LYS A 305 16.29 7.76 -4.27
N ASN A 306 16.71 6.93 -3.30
CA ASN A 306 16.31 7.05 -1.91
C ASN A 306 16.62 8.44 -1.34
N ASP A 307 15.60 9.11 -0.76
CA ASP A 307 15.75 10.42 -0.12
C ASP A 307 15.95 10.27 1.40
N HIS A 308 17.19 10.00 1.81
CA HIS A 308 17.53 9.89 3.22
C HIS A 308 17.39 11.21 3.98
N GLU A 309 17.55 12.34 3.30
CA GLU A 309 17.38 13.66 3.92
C GLU A 309 15.92 13.96 4.24
N ALA A 310 14.97 13.52 3.38
CA ALA A 310 13.55 13.61 3.70
C ALA A 310 13.19 12.79 4.93
N VAL A 311 13.74 11.58 5.07
CA VAL A 311 13.55 10.73 6.26
C VAL A 311 14.07 11.43 7.52
N LYS A 312 15.26 12.01 7.47
CA LYS A 312 15.84 12.77 8.61
C LYS A 312 14.96 13.96 9.00
N ARG A 313 14.46 14.71 8.01
CA ARG A 313 13.56 15.85 8.25
C ARG A 313 12.23 15.44 8.89
N ALA A 314 11.68 14.30 8.46
CA ALA A 314 10.41 13.79 8.98
C ALA A 314 10.52 13.21 10.41
N GLY A 315 11.72 12.81 10.84
CA GLY A 315 11.97 12.29 12.18
C GLY A 315 11.37 10.89 12.42
N ALA A 316 10.98 10.63 13.67
CA ALA A 316 10.47 9.32 14.06
C ALA A 316 9.19 8.94 13.25
N GLY A 317 9.21 7.76 12.64
CA GLY A 317 8.11 7.28 11.78
C GLY A 317 8.14 7.76 10.34
N GLY A 318 9.09 8.62 9.97
CA GLY A 318 9.23 9.22 8.62
C GLY A 318 9.88 8.32 7.56
N HIS A 319 10.09 7.03 7.81
CA HIS A 319 10.79 6.12 6.91
C HIS A 319 10.14 6.01 5.50
N LYS A 320 8.84 6.26 5.37
CA LYS A 320 8.14 6.29 4.07
C LYS A 320 8.55 7.48 3.19
N GLU A 321 9.11 8.54 3.77
CA GLU A 321 9.54 9.72 3.00
C GLU A 321 10.70 9.41 2.06
N ILE A 322 11.40 8.29 2.27
CA ILE A 322 12.51 7.84 1.41
C ILE A 322 12.11 7.66 -0.06
N ASN A 323 10.85 7.29 -0.32
CA ASN A 323 10.32 7.03 -1.67
C ASN A 323 9.12 7.94 -2.03
N ARG A 324 9.06 9.13 -1.41
CA ARG A 324 7.99 10.13 -1.61
C ARG A 324 8.50 11.51 -2.01
N THR A 325 9.72 11.60 -2.52
CA THR A 325 10.31 12.88 -2.97
C THR A 325 9.40 13.57 -3.97
N ASN A 326 9.02 14.82 -3.68
CA ASN A 326 8.28 15.64 -4.63
C ASN A 326 9.24 16.22 -5.67
N LEU A 327 8.99 15.93 -6.95
CA LEU A 327 9.76 16.49 -8.05
C LEU A 327 9.20 17.86 -8.45
N THR A 328 10.07 18.85 -8.55
CA THR A 328 9.73 20.15 -9.15
C THR A 328 9.58 20.01 -10.67
N THR A 329 8.90 20.96 -11.31
CA THR A 329 8.77 21.01 -12.78
C THR A 329 10.15 20.98 -13.45
N LYS A 330 11.12 21.73 -12.90
CA LYS A 330 12.49 21.76 -13.43
C LYS A 330 13.21 20.41 -13.35
N GLU A 331 13.01 19.68 -12.25
CA GLU A 331 13.58 18.33 -12.09
C GLU A 331 12.90 17.32 -13.03
N MET A 332 11.59 17.44 -13.23
CA MET A 332 10.87 16.63 -14.23
C MET A 332 11.36 16.90 -15.65
N GLU A 333 11.51 18.19 -16.04
CA GLU A 333 12.05 18.57 -17.35
C GLU A 333 13.46 18.03 -17.58
N ALA A 334 14.34 18.16 -16.57
CA ALA A 334 15.68 17.58 -16.61
C ALA A 334 15.65 16.04 -16.67
N GLY A 335 14.77 15.42 -15.89
CA GLY A 335 14.55 13.97 -15.88
C GLY A 335 14.15 13.43 -17.24
N LEU A 336 13.28 14.13 -17.97
CA LEU A 336 12.82 13.77 -19.32
C LEU A 336 13.93 13.81 -20.40
N GLN A 337 15.12 14.30 -20.07
CA GLN A 337 16.31 14.24 -20.95
C GLN A 337 17.21 13.03 -20.64
N ARG A 338 16.94 12.29 -19.57
CA ARG A 338 17.74 11.11 -19.19
C ARG A 338 17.39 9.91 -20.05
N ASP A 339 18.40 9.19 -20.53
CA ASP A 339 18.23 8.02 -21.40
C ASP A 339 17.34 6.93 -20.75
N ILE A 340 17.55 6.64 -19.47
CA ILE A 340 16.71 5.67 -18.72
C ILE A 340 15.22 6.07 -18.69
N VAL A 341 14.91 7.35 -18.59
CA VAL A 341 13.52 7.84 -18.57
C VAL A 341 12.91 7.72 -19.97
N LEU A 342 13.65 8.14 -20.98
CA LEU A 342 13.21 8.07 -22.39
C LEU A 342 12.94 6.62 -22.81
N LYS A 343 13.82 5.70 -22.46
CA LYS A 343 13.65 4.26 -22.74
C LYS A 343 12.44 3.66 -22.01
N GLN A 344 12.21 4.02 -20.75
CA GLN A 344 11.00 3.60 -20.06
C GLN A 344 9.73 4.15 -20.72
N LEU A 345 9.72 5.44 -21.11
CA LEU A 345 8.59 6.07 -21.81
C LEU A 345 8.33 5.40 -23.15
N GLU A 346 9.39 5.03 -23.89
CA GLU A 346 9.27 4.29 -25.15
C GLU A 346 8.59 2.94 -24.94
N MET A 347 9.05 2.14 -23.98
CA MET A 347 8.45 0.85 -23.62
C MET A 347 7.00 0.98 -23.16
N LEU A 348 6.67 2.00 -22.37
CA LEU A 348 5.30 2.27 -21.93
C LEU A 348 4.41 2.70 -23.09
N ARG A 349 4.91 3.51 -24.03
CA ARG A 349 4.19 3.87 -25.25
C ARG A 349 3.89 2.62 -26.09
N PHE A 350 4.89 1.79 -26.31
CA PHE A 350 4.73 0.51 -27.00
C PHE A 350 3.63 -0.33 -26.33
N ARG A 351 3.70 -0.54 -25.01
CA ARG A 351 2.70 -1.30 -24.26
C ARG A 351 1.28 -0.74 -24.40
N ASN A 352 1.13 0.59 -24.43
CA ASN A 352 -0.17 1.25 -24.50
C ASN A 352 -0.77 1.31 -25.90
N THR A 353 0.05 1.24 -26.94
CA THR A 353 -0.40 1.41 -28.33
C THR A 353 -0.52 0.09 -29.07
N PHE A 354 0.14 -0.97 -28.61
CA PHE A 354 0.13 -2.27 -29.28
C PHE A 354 -0.95 -3.18 -28.69
N THR A 355 -1.91 -3.58 -29.54
CA THR A 355 -3.15 -4.23 -29.11
C THR A 355 -2.99 -5.70 -28.70
N VAL A 356 -1.84 -6.32 -28.99
CA VAL A 356 -1.54 -7.69 -28.56
C VAL A 356 -1.62 -7.89 -27.04
N PHE A 357 -1.39 -6.85 -26.27
CA PHE A 357 -1.49 -6.91 -24.80
C PHE A 357 -2.93 -6.84 -24.29
N SER A 358 -3.83 -7.58 -24.91
CA SER A 358 -5.24 -7.65 -24.55
C SER A 358 -5.59 -9.00 -23.93
N ASN A 359 -6.74 -9.07 -23.27
CA ASN A 359 -7.26 -10.33 -22.74
C ASN A 359 -7.69 -11.35 -23.82
N GLU A 360 -7.70 -10.93 -25.09
CA GLU A 360 -8.04 -11.77 -26.25
C GLU A 360 -6.80 -12.43 -26.88
N SER A 361 -5.61 -12.08 -26.37
CA SER A 361 -4.34 -12.64 -26.86
C SER A 361 -3.83 -13.71 -25.90
N ASP A 362 -3.14 -14.70 -26.45
CA ASP A 362 -2.45 -15.74 -25.70
C ASP A 362 -1.16 -15.18 -25.08
N PHE A 363 -0.91 -15.55 -23.85
CA PHE A 363 0.35 -15.28 -23.16
C PHE A 363 1.08 -16.57 -22.83
N SER A 364 2.38 -16.58 -22.99
CA SER A 364 3.25 -17.64 -22.50
C SER A 364 4.56 -17.11 -21.93
N MET A 365 5.10 -17.85 -20.96
CA MET A 365 6.38 -17.55 -20.35
C MET A 365 7.20 -18.82 -20.20
N GLU A 366 8.46 -18.78 -20.61
CA GLU A 366 9.41 -19.88 -20.49
C GLU A 366 10.67 -19.40 -19.74
N CYS A 367 11.27 -20.30 -18.96
CA CYS A 367 12.51 -20.08 -18.24
C CYS A 367 13.47 -21.23 -18.45
N SER A 368 14.76 -20.91 -18.56
CA SER A 368 15.84 -21.91 -18.59
C SER A 368 17.09 -21.30 -17.95
N GLY A 369 17.36 -21.67 -16.69
CA GLY A 369 18.39 -21.02 -15.90
C GLY A 369 18.11 -19.51 -15.77
N SER A 370 19.09 -18.69 -16.16
CA SER A 370 18.94 -17.22 -16.17
C SER A 370 18.16 -16.66 -17.36
N LYS A 371 17.85 -17.49 -18.37
CA LYS A 371 17.15 -17.03 -19.57
C LYS A 371 15.66 -16.99 -19.36
N LEU A 372 15.06 -15.89 -19.77
CA LEU A 372 13.64 -15.60 -19.71
C LEU A 372 13.10 -15.31 -21.10
N PHE A 373 11.97 -15.93 -21.44
CA PHE A 373 11.24 -15.68 -22.67
C PHE A 373 9.78 -15.44 -22.31
N MET A 374 9.22 -14.30 -22.77
CA MET A 374 7.81 -13.97 -22.60
C MET A 374 7.22 -13.61 -23.96
N GLU A 375 6.06 -14.14 -24.28
CA GLU A 375 5.37 -13.93 -25.54
C GLU A 375 3.91 -13.60 -25.33
N TRP A 376 3.45 -12.58 -26.02
CA TRP A 376 2.06 -12.29 -26.29
C TRP A 376 1.78 -12.48 -27.78
N LYS A 377 0.69 -13.15 -28.12
CA LYS A 377 0.31 -13.34 -29.52
C LYS A 377 -1.19 -13.45 -29.70
N ASN A 378 -1.66 -12.99 -30.85
CA ASN A 378 -2.97 -13.24 -31.40
C ASN A 378 -2.82 -13.60 -32.91
N LYS A 379 -3.90 -13.52 -33.66
CA LYS A 379 -3.87 -13.90 -35.10
C LYS A 379 -2.96 -13.02 -35.96
N GLU A 380 -2.82 -11.75 -35.62
CA GLU A 380 -2.14 -10.73 -36.43
C GLU A 380 -0.87 -10.20 -35.79
N GLU A 381 -0.80 -10.24 -34.48
CA GLU A 381 0.22 -9.54 -33.70
C GLU A 381 0.97 -10.50 -32.77
N ARG A 382 2.26 -10.20 -32.60
CA ARG A 382 3.14 -10.93 -31.70
C ARG A 382 4.11 -9.97 -31.04
N ALA A 383 4.29 -10.06 -29.70
CA ALA A 383 5.31 -9.36 -28.97
C ALA A 383 6.13 -10.34 -28.12
N VAL A 384 7.44 -10.22 -28.17
CA VAL A 384 8.39 -11.11 -27.48
C VAL A 384 9.36 -10.28 -26.67
N LEU A 385 9.57 -10.71 -25.43
CA LEU A 385 10.69 -10.30 -24.57
C LEU A 385 11.63 -11.49 -24.42
N LYS A 386 12.91 -11.29 -24.73
CA LYS A 386 14.00 -12.22 -24.39
C LYS A 386 14.94 -11.53 -23.44
N ALA A 387 15.24 -12.14 -22.31
CA ALA A 387 16.11 -11.55 -21.30
C ALA A 387 17.07 -12.58 -20.69
N ASP A 388 18.18 -12.08 -20.19
CA ASP A 388 19.12 -12.82 -19.37
C ASP A 388 19.24 -12.16 -17.99
N LEU A 389 18.78 -12.86 -16.96
CA LEU A 389 18.78 -12.37 -15.58
C LEU A 389 20.19 -12.34 -14.96
N SER A 390 21.21 -12.90 -15.62
CA SER A 390 22.60 -12.92 -15.12
C SER A 390 23.37 -11.65 -15.48
N ASP A 391 23.05 -11.02 -16.61
CA ASP A 391 23.73 -9.81 -17.10
C ASP A 391 22.77 -8.64 -17.38
N PHE A 392 21.45 -8.88 -17.17
CA PHE A 392 20.35 -7.93 -17.35
C PHE A 392 20.19 -7.41 -18.79
N ASN A 393 20.76 -8.11 -19.78
CA ASN A 393 20.52 -7.80 -21.18
C ASN A 393 19.16 -8.36 -21.62
N PHE A 394 18.49 -7.61 -22.48
CA PHE A 394 17.20 -8.03 -23.02
C PHE A 394 16.92 -7.38 -24.36
N ASP A 395 16.08 -8.05 -25.14
CA ASP A 395 15.56 -7.59 -26.42
C ASP A 395 14.03 -7.66 -26.41
N ILE A 396 13.36 -6.67 -26.98
CA ILE A 396 11.93 -6.72 -27.29
C ILE A 396 11.76 -6.69 -28.80
N LEU A 397 10.94 -7.58 -29.34
CA LEU A 397 10.54 -7.62 -30.74
C LEU A 397 9.01 -7.66 -30.81
N ALA A 398 8.42 -6.81 -31.64
CA ALA A 398 7.00 -6.89 -31.94
C ALA A 398 6.73 -6.86 -33.43
N GLU A 399 5.82 -7.72 -33.84
CA GLU A 399 5.43 -7.96 -35.25
C GLU A 399 3.93 -7.80 -35.42
N LYS A 400 3.52 -7.28 -36.56
CA LYS A 400 2.14 -7.25 -37.03
C LYS A 400 2.07 -7.77 -38.48
N ASN A 401 1.27 -8.80 -38.70
CA ASN A 401 1.16 -9.47 -40.02
C ASN A 401 2.53 -9.89 -40.60
N GLY A 402 3.50 -10.26 -39.74
CA GLY A 402 4.85 -10.66 -40.14
C GLY A 402 5.83 -9.50 -40.37
N GLU A 403 5.41 -8.26 -40.23
CA GLU A 403 6.29 -7.08 -40.29
C GLU A 403 6.71 -6.62 -38.93
N ILE A 404 7.99 -6.32 -38.73
CA ILE A 404 8.53 -5.78 -37.47
C ILE A 404 8.03 -4.33 -37.33
N ILE A 405 7.29 -4.07 -36.26
CA ILE A 405 6.76 -2.73 -35.93
C ILE A 405 7.44 -2.07 -34.73
N TYR A 406 8.11 -2.87 -33.90
CA TYR A 406 8.86 -2.38 -32.76
C TYR A 406 10.03 -3.29 -32.46
N GLN A 407 11.17 -2.69 -32.17
CA GLN A 407 12.37 -3.39 -31.73
C GLN A 407 13.13 -2.53 -30.71
N TYR A 408 13.42 -3.14 -29.54
CA TYR A 408 14.31 -2.59 -28.52
C TYR A 408 15.50 -3.54 -28.33
N LYS A 409 16.72 -3.01 -28.31
CA LYS A 409 17.97 -3.74 -28.09
C LYS A 409 18.81 -3.09 -27.00
#